data_c7075375aa9fe9f4d9952d48fdec574f
#
_entry.id   c7075375aa9fe9f4d9952d48fdec574f
#
_cell.length_a   1.000
_cell.length_b   1.000
_cell.length_c   1.000
_cell.angle_alpha   90.00
_cell.angle_beta   90.00
_cell.angle_gamma   90.00
#
_symmetry.space_group_name_H-M   'P 1'
#
loop_
_entity.id
_entity.type
_entity.pdbx_description
1 polymer ?
#
loop_
_entity_poly.entity_id
_entity_poly.type
_entity_poly.pdbx_seq_one_letter_code
_entity_poly.pdbx_strand_id
1 'polypeptide(L)'
;NKQGVESNTGALAITTGEFTGRSPKDRFIVNDQITKDLVWWGDINIPFSPLKFDLLYDKVTKYLSKKEIYVRDSYACSDPRYRTNIRVINEYPWSNYFACNMFLRPTSSELENFKPEWTVVNAPGFMADPKLDFTRQHNFSILNFSKKIALIGGTGYTGEIKKGIFSALNFTLPVFKNTLPMHCSANVGKNGDTAI
;
A
#
# COMPACT_ATOMS: atom_id res chain seq x y z
N ASN A 1 -2.89 23.79 -3.89
CA ASN A 1 -2.09 22.94 -4.77
C ASN A 1 -2.90 22.58 -6.01
N LYS A 2 -2.49 23.07 -7.18
CA LYS A 2 -3.14 22.76 -8.47
C LYS A 2 -2.74 21.36 -8.96
N GLN A 3 -3.12 20.32 -8.20
CA GLN A 3 -2.76 18.92 -8.52
C GLN A 3 -3.91 18.14 -9.19
N GLY A 4 -5.00 18.80 -9.53
CA GLY A 4 -6.13 18.18 -10.21
C GLY A 4 -7.18 19.22 -10.58
N VAL A 5 -8.16 18.80 -11.38
CA VAL A 5 -9.28 19.61 -11.82
C VAL A 5 -10.57 18.93 -11.38
N GLU A 6 -11.47 19.69 -10.79
CA GLU A 6 -12.81 19.21 -10.48
C GLU A 6 -13.66 19.21 -11.76
N SER A 7 -14.28 18.07 -12.06
CA SER A 7 -15.21 17.96 -13.17
C SER A 7 -16.58 18.57 -12.82
N ASN A 8 -17.42 18.79 -13.81
CA ASN A 8 -18.79 19.27 -13.62
C ASN A 8 -19.68 18.32 -12.79
N THR A 9 -19.26 17.08 -12.56
CA THR A 9 -19.94 16.09 -11.72
C THR A 9 -19.38 16.00 -10.31
N GLY A 10 -18.41 16.86 -9.95
CA GLY A 10 -17.73 16.85 -8.64
C GLY A 10 -16.63 15.80 -8.50
N ALA A 11 -16.29 15.08 -9.57
CA ALA A 11 -15.17 14.14 -9.55
C ALA A 11 -13.84 14.86 -9.72
N LEU A 12 -12.81 14.42 -8.99
CA LEU A 12 -11.45 14.94 -9.12
C LEU A 12 -10.71 14.24 -10.25
N ALA A 13 -10.41 14.95 -11.32
CA ALA A 13 -9.55 14.48 -12.40
C ALA A 13 -8.11 14.84 -12.11
N ILE A 14 -7.23 13.83 -12.11
CA ILE A 14 -5.80 13.96 -11.82
C ILE A 14 -4.97 13.28 -12.89
N THR A 15 -3.71 13.70 -13.00
CA THR A 15 -2.72 13.02 -13.84
C THR A 15 -1.81 12.16 -12.96
N THR A 16 -1.71 10.88 -13.27
CA THR A 16 -0.85 9.94 -12.52
C THR A 16 0.59 9.91 -13.02
N GLY A 17 0.93 10.70 -14.04
CA GLY A 17 2.25 10.73 -14.66
C GLY A 17 2.45 9.59 -15.67
N GLU A 18 3.67 9.12 -15.79
CA GLU A 18 4.08 8.07 -16.74
C GLU A 18 3.33 6.75 -16.50
N PHE A 19 3.11 6.40 -15.23
CA PHE A 19 2.48 5.13 -14.85
C PHE A 19 0.99 5.32 -14.58
N THR A 20 0.16 4.88 -15.53
CA THR A 20 -1.31 5.02 -15.48
C THR A 20 -2.02 3.78 -14.94
N GLY A 21 -1.28 2.77 -14.55
CA GLY A 21 -1.79 1.51 -14.01
C GLY A 21 -0.77 0.84 -13.09
N ARG A 22 -1.11 -0.36 -12.62
CA ARG A 22 -0.19 -1.18 -11.83
C ARG A 22 0.98 -1.66 -12.66
N SER A 23 2.16 -1.72 -12.04
CA SER A 23 3.39 -2.23 -12.64
C SER A 23 3.78 -3.56 -11.97
N PRO A 24 3.28 -4.72 -12.45
CA PRO A 24 3.49 -6.01 -11.79
C PRO A 24 4.97 -6.39 -11.61
N LYS A 25 5.81 -6.02 -12.57
CA LYS A 25 7.26 -6.30 -12.55
C LYS A 25 8.07 -5.37 -11.66
N ASP A 26 7.44 -4.35 -11.05
CA ASP A 26 8.06 -3.37 -10.15
C ASP A 26 7.57 -3.54 -8.71
N ARG A 27 7.07 -4.74 -8.41
CA ARG A 27 6.61 -5.15 -7.10
C ARG A 27 7.58 -6.14 -6.50
N PHE A 28 7.98 -5.83 -5.27
CA PHE A 28 9.00 -6.60 -4.57
C PHE A 28 8.51 -6.94 -3.17
N ILE A 29 9.04 -8.03 -2.63
CA ILE A 29 8.87 -8.43 -1.24
C ILE A 29 10.25 -8.56 -0.61
N VAL A 30 10.45 -7.96 0.55
CA VAL A 30 11.71 -8.11 1.29
C VAL A 30 11.89 -9.56 1.69
N ASN A 31 12.99 -10.16 1.25
CA ASN A 31 13.35 -11.53 1.58
C ASN A 31 14.14 -11.54 2.90
N ASP A 32 13.45 -11.86 3.98
CA ASP A 32 13.98 -11.88 5.35
C ASP A 32 13.55 -13.15 6.11
N GLN A 33 13.78 -13.18 7.42
CA GLN A 33 13.47 -14.32 8.25
C GLN A 33 11.95 -14.69 8.26
N ILE A 34 11.06 -13.73 8.03
CA ILE A 34 9.61 -13.99 8.01
C ILE A 34 9.18 -14.58 6.65
N THR A 35 9.77 -14.10 5.57
CA THR A 35 9.28 -14.35 4.21
C THR A 35 10.03 -15.45 3.47
N LYS A 36 11.31 -15.70 3.83
CA LYS A 36 12.24 -16.53 3.05
C LYS A 36 11.71 -17.93 2.71
N ASP A 37 11.02 -18.57 3.66
CA ASP A 37 10.54 -19.95 3.56
C ASP A 37 9.01 -20.04 3.31
N LEU A 38 8.29 -18.91 3.37
CA LEU A 38 6.83 -18.86 3.30
C LEU A 38 6.30 -18.22 2.02
N VAL A 39 7.12 -17.46 1.31
CA VAL A 39 6.76 -16.84 0.04
C VAL A 39 7.17 -17.75 -1.12
N TRP A 40 6.25 -17.95 -2.04
CA TRP A 40 6.56 -18.60 -3.31
C TRP A 40 7.31 -17.61 -4.21
N TRP A 41 8.63 -17.64 -4.15
CA TRP A 41 9.52 -16.77 -4.91
C TRP A 41 9.54 -17.10 -6.40
N GLY A 42 9.62 -16.07 -7.25
CA GLY A 42 9.68 -16.18 -8.70
C GLY A 42 9.38 -14.85 -9.40
N ASP A 43 8.89 -14.93 -10.60
CA ASP A 43 8.61 -13.76 -11.46
C ASP A 43 7.50 -12.85 -10.92
N ILE A 44 6.64 -13.37 -10.04
CA ILE A 44 5.52 -12.63 -9.44
C ILE A 44 5.91 -12.05 -8.08
N ASN A 45 6.51 -12.87 -7.21
CA ASN A 45 7.01 -12.46 -5.90
C ASN A 45 8.52 -12.27 -6.00
N ILE A 46 8.92 -11.08 -6.42
CA ILE A 46 10.32 -10.75 -6.68
C ILE A 46 11.01 -10.40 -5.35
N PRO A 47 12.11 -11.08 -4.99
CA PRO A 47 12.79 -10.80 -3.73
C PRO A 47 13.53 -9.46 -3.75
N PHE A 48 13.50 -8.75 -2.62
CA PHE A 48 14.28 -7.54 -2.37
C PHE A 48 15.14 -7.69 -1.11
N SER A 49 16.37 -7.19 -1.13
CA SER A 49 17.27 -7.30 0.02
C SER A 49 16.82 -6.39 1.16
N PRO A 50 16.86 -6.86 2.44
CA PRO A 50 16.57 -6.02 3.60
C PRO A 50 17.44 -4.77 3.67
N LEU A 51 18.75 -4.89 3.44
CA LEU A 51 19.67 -3.75 3.45
C LEU A 51 19.34 -2.73 2.35
N LYS A 52 19.04 -3.21 1.14
CA LYS A 52 18.65 -2.34 0.03
C LYS A 52 17.33 -1.63 0.30
N PHE A 53 16.39 -2.32 0.96
CA PHE A 53 15.14 -1.70 1.41
C PHE A 53 15.42 -0.55 2.39
N ASP A 54 16.28 -0.75 3.37
CA ASP A 54 16.59 0.26 4.38
C ASP A 54 17.21 1.51 3.74
N LEU A 55 18.16 1.32 2.82
CA LEU A 55 18.78 2.42 2.08
C LEU A 55 17.76 3.21 1.25
N LEU A 56 16.85 2.52 0.56
CA LEU A 56 15.81 3.16 -0.24
C LEU A 56 14.77 3.85 0.64
N TYR A 57 14.38 3.21 1.75
CA TYR A 57 13.45 3.78 2.72
C TYR A 57 13.99 5.09 3.32
N ASP A 58 15.26 5.13 3.69
CA ASP A 58 15.91 6.34 4.20
C ASP A 58 15.96 7.47 3.15
N LYS A 59 16.20 7.13 1.88
CA LYS A 59 16.13 8.12 0.79
C LYS A 59 14.73 8.69 0.62
N VAL A 60 13.70 7.83 0.61
CA VAL A 60 12.30 8.24 0.47
C VAL A 60 11.85 9.08 1.66
N THR A 61 12.17 8.69 2.87
CA THR A 61 11.80 9.47 4.08
C THR A 61 12.51 10.82 4.12
N LYS A 62 13.79 10.89 3.73
CA LYS A 62 14.53 12.14 3.58
C LYS A 62 13.94 13.04 2.50
N TYR A 63 13.45 12.46 1.41
CA TYR A 63 12.76 13.20 0.36
C TYR A 63 11.44 13.80 0.89
N LEU A 64 10.63 12.99 1.57
CA LEU A 64 9.33 13.41 2.13
C LEU A 64 9.47 14.41 3.28
N SER A 65 10.56 14.37 4.06
CA SER A 65 10.78 15.29 5.19
C SER A 65 10.87 16.77 4.78
N LYS A 66 11.07 17.02 3.49
CA LYS A 66 11.13 18.40 2.92
C LYS A 66 9.81 18.84 2.27
N LYS A 67 8.74 18.08 2.45
CA LYS A 67 7.46 18.29 1.77
C LYS A 67 6.30 18.34 2.77
N GLU A 68 5.23 18.96 2.34
CA GLU A 68 3.93 18.77 2.97
C GLU A 68 3.49 17.33 2.71
N ILE A 69 3.08 16.63 3.75
CA ILE A 69 2.60 15.25 3.69
C ILE A 69 1.19 15.15 4.27
N TYR A 70 0.44 14.18 3.76
CA TYR A 70 -0.94 13.91 4.16
C TYR A 70 -1.01 12.53 4.82
N VAL A 71 -1.33 12.50 6.12
CA VAL A 71 -1.36 11.28 6.91
C VAL A 71 -2.81 10.88 7.19
N ARG A 72 -3.10 9.59 7.07
CA ARG A 72 -4.40 9.03 7.36
C ARG A 72 -4.29 7.70 8.09
N ASP A 73 -4.99 7.61 9.22
CA ASP A 73 -5.22 6.37 9.93
C ASP A 73 -6.54 5.74 9.47
N SER A 74 -6.54 4.44 9.25
CA SER A 74 -7.64 3.69 8.66
C SER A 74 -7.57 2.22 9.03
N TYR A 75 -8.62 1.46 8.70
CA TYR A 75 -8.63 0.01 8.88
C TYR A 75 -8.75 -0.72 7.54
N ALA A 76 -8.09 -1.85 7.42
CA ALA A 76 -8.38 -2.88 6.41
C ALA A 76 -9.10 -4.06 7.08
N CYS A 77 -9.97 -4.75 6.34
CA CYS A 77 -10.93 -5.76 6.80
C CYS A 77 -12.04 -5.19 7.69
N SER A 78 -13.29 -5.50 7.33
CA SER A 78 -14.47 -5.09 8.08
C SER A 78 -14.67 -5.94 9.35
N ASP A 79 -14.35 -7.24 9.29
CA ASP A 79 -14.47 -8.14 10.43
C ASP A 79 -13.41 -7.79 11.50
N PRO A 80 -13.81 -7.45 12.74
CA PRO A 80 -12.88 -7.07 13.81
C PRO A 80 -11.81 -8.12 14.12
N ARG A 81 -12.07 -9.41 13.87
CA ARG A 81 -11.10 -10.51 14.10
C ARG A 81 -9.88 -10.42 13.18
N TYR A 82 -10.04 -9.83 12.00
CA TYR A 82 -9.04 -9.74 10.95
C TYR A 82 -8.65 -8.30 10.65
N ARG A 83 -9.29 -7.34 11.33
CA ARG A 83 -9.04 -5.92 11.15
C ARG A 83 -7.57 -5.60 11.40
N THR A 84 -7.00 -4.86 10.48
CA THR A 84 -5.61 -4.40 10.52
C THR A 84 -5.57 -2.89 10.51
N ASN A 85 -4.88 -2.31 11.47
CA ASN A 85 -4.70 -0.87 11.60
C ASN A 85 -3.63 -0.42 10.59
N ILE A 86 -3.97 0.52 9.73
CA ILE A 86 -3.07 1.04 8.72
C ILE A 86 -2.90 2.55 8.83
N ARG A 87 -1.66 3.02 8.69
CA ARG A 87 -1.35 4.44 8.51
C ARG A 87 -0.87 4.65 7.09
N VAL A 88 -1.49 5.59 6.37
CA VAL A 88 -1.09 5.94 5.00
C VAL A 88 -0.49 7.33 5.01
N ILE A 89 0.77 7.44 4.63
CA ILE A 89 1.54 8.67 4.51
C ILE A 89 1.68 8.97 3.02
N ASN A 90 1.09 10.06 2.57
CA ASN A 90 1.03 10.43 1.15
C ASN A 90 1.72 11.76 0.89
N GLU A 91 2.46 11.83 -0.20
CA GLU A 91 2.99 13.08 -0.74
C GLU A 91 1.89 13.97 -1.34
N TYR A 92 0.84 13.37 -1.94
CA TYR A 92 -0.21 14.11 -2.61
C TYR A 92 -1.56 14.05 -1.89
N PRO A 93 -2.31 15.17 -1.81
CA PRO A 93 -3.61 15.22 -1.14
C PRO A 93 -4.65 14.30 -1.78
N TRP A 94 -4.64 14.17 -3.11
CA TRP A 94 -5.58 13.30 -3.80
C TRP A 94 -5.30 11.79 -3.56
N SER A 95 -4.05 11.40 -3.31
CA SER A 95 -3.72 10.04 -2.86
C SER A 95 -4.29 9.76 -1.46
N ASN A 96 -4.27 10.77 -0.58
CA ASN A 96 -4.90 10.68 0.74
C ASN A 96 -6.43 10.59 0.62
N TYR A 97 -7.03 11.35 -0.31
CA TYR A 97 -8.47 11.27 -0.58
C TYR A 97 -8.87 9.90 -1.12
N PHE A 98 -8.07 9.31 -2.02
CA PHE A 98 -8.26 7.93 -2.46
C PHE A 98 -8.22 6.95 -1.29
N ALA A 99 -7.22 7.04 -0.40
CA ALA A 99 -7.12 6.19 0.78
C ALA A 99 -8.34 6.33 1.70
N CYS A 100 -8.87 7.55 1.85
CA CYS A 100 -10.10 7.82 2.60
C CYS A 100 -11.32 7.06 2.05
N ASN A 101 -11.40 6.88 0.75
CA ASN A 101 -12.51 6.19 0.10
C ASN A 101 -12.32 4.68 0.02
N MET A 102 -11.06 4.21 0.09
CA MET A 102 -10.73 2.80 -0.08
C MET A 102 -10.67 1.99 1.22
N PHE A 103 -10.41 2.65 2.33
CA PHE A 103 -10.24 2.00 3.62
C PHE A 103 -11.35 2.39 4.59
N LEU A 104 -11.59 1.58 5.60
CA LEU A 104 -12.54 1.87 6.67
C LEU A 104 -12.03 3.02 7.53
N ARG A 105 -12.93 3.92 7.91
CA ARG A 105 -12.60 5.12 8.67
C ARG A 105 -12.80 4.86 10.16
N PRO A 106 -11.77 5.09 10.99
CA PRO A 106 -11.94 5.13 12.44
C PRO A 106 -12.87 6.27 12.86
N THR A 107 -13.55 6.09 13.96
CA THR A 107 -14.26 7.17 14.67
C THR A 107 -13.26 8.09 15.36
N SER A 108 -13.69 9.29 15.76
CA SER A 108 -12.80 10.23 16.46
C SER A 108 -12.24 9.63 17.76
N SER A 109 -13.03 8.87 18.51
CA SER A 109 -12.59 8.20 19.74
C SER A 109 -11.57 7.08 19.48
N GLU A 110 -11.70 6.35 18.36
CA GLU A 110 -10.72 5.33 17.97
C GLU A 110 -9.38 5.94 17.55
N LEU A 111 -9.40 7.15 17.00
CA LEU A 111 -8.18 7.86 16.60
C LEU A 111 -7.31 8.31 17.78
N GLU A 112 -7.89 8.60 18.96
CA GLU A 112 -7.15 9.07 20.13
C GLU A 112 -6.05 8.10 20.57
N ASN A 113 -6.30 6.79 20.43
CA ASN A 113 -5.38 5.73 20.83
C ASN A 113 -4.93 4.86 19.65
N PHE A 114 -5.00 5.39 18.43
CA PHE A 114 -4.71 4.62 17.23
C PHE A 114 -3.24 4.21 17.15
N LYS A 115 -2.99 2.91 17.03
CA LYS A 115 -1.65 2.35 16.83
C LYS A 115 -1.63 1.63 15.50
N PRO A 116 -0.91 2.14 14.49
CA PRO A 116 -0.82 1.46 13.21
C PRO A 116 -0.03 0.15 13.34
N GLU A 117 -0.54 -0.89 12.68
CA GLU A 117 0.18 -2.14 12.49
C GLU A 117 0.98 -2.11 11.18
N TRP A 118 0.39 -1.54 10.13
CA TRP A 118 1.04 -1.34 8.85
C TRP A 118 1.15 0.14 8.53
N THR A 119 2.28 0.51 7.91
CA THR A 119 2.48 1.86 7.38
C THR A 119 2.65 1.78 5.87
N VAL A 120 1.83 2.51 5.12
CA VAL A 120 2.03 2.74 3.70
C VAL A 120 2.73 4.08 3.53
N VAL A 121 3.90 4.08 2.93
CA VAL A 121 4.63 5.30 2.55
C VAL A 121 4.52 5.45 1.03
N ASN A 122 3.83 6.50 0.59
CA ASN A 122 3.53 6.74 -0.82
C ASN A 122 4.12 8.07 -1.27
N ALA A 123 5.18 7.99 -2.06
CA ALA A 123 5.96 9.12 -2.56
C ALA A 123 5.99 9.13 -4.11
N PRO A 124 4.88 9.51 -4.77
CA PRO A 124 4.77 9.46 -6.23
C PRO A 124 5.85 10.26 -6.97
N GLY A 125 6.29 11.37 -6.40
CA GLY A 125 7.31 12.23 -7.00
C GLY A 125 8.76 11.78 -6.73
N PHE A 126 8.98 10.73 -5.94
CA PHE A 126 10.30 10.13 -5.75
C PHE A 126 10.59 9.15 -6.88
N MET A 127 11.44 9.54 -7.82
CA MET A 127 11.89 8.69 -8.91
C MET A 127 13.16 7.95 -8.49
N ALA A 128 13.09 6.63 -8.36
CA ALA A 128 14.25 5.81 -8.06
C ALA A 128 15.26 5.81 -9.22
N ASP A 129 16.53 5.74 -8.88
CA ASP A 129 17.59 5.41 -9.84
C ASP A 129 17.81 3.89 -9.83
N PRO A 130 17.47 3.17 -10.92
CA PRO A 130 17.60 1.71 -10.95
C PRO A 130 18.99 1.18 -10.60
N LYS A 131 20.04 1.94 -10.91
CA LYS A 131 21.42 1.54 -10.64
C LYS A 131 21.82 1.71 -9.16
N LEU A 132 21.26 2.72 -8.51
CA LEU A 132 21.60 3.06 -7.12
C LEU A 132 20.58 2.50 -6.12
N ASP A 133 19.33 2.36 -6.51
CA ASP A 133 18.22 1.97 -5.66
C ASP A 133 17.77 0.52 -5.87
N PHE A 134 18.42 -0.18 -6.81
CA PHE A 134 18.22 -1.60 -7.09
C PHE A 134 16.80 -1.97 -7.54
N THR A 135 16.06 -1.00 -8.03
CA THR A 135 14.75 -1.18 -8.66
C THR A 135 14.91 -1.51 -10.14
N ARG A 136 13.88 -2.05 -10.79
CA ARG A 136 13.93 -2.32 -12.23
C ARG A 136 13.87 -1.04 -13.05
N GLN A 137 13.09 -0.07 -12.57
CA GLN A 137 12.91 1.25 -13.18
C GLN A 137 12.58 2.30 -12.10
N HIS A 138 12.11 3.48 -12.49
CA HIS A 138 11.90 4.62 -11.57
C HIS A 138 10.80 4.39 -10.54
N ASN A 139 9.78 3.58 -10.86
CA ASN A 139 8.70 3.26 -9.94
C ASN A 139 8.96 1.93 -9.22
N PHE A 140 8.39 1.81 -8.04
CA PHE A 140 8.48 0.61 -7.22
C PHE A 140 7.34 0.53 -6.20
N SER A 141 7.02 -0.71 -5.81
CA SER A 141 6.16 -1.02 -4.68
C SER A 141 6.78 -2.19 -3.91
N ILE A 142 7.26 -1.96 -2.70
CA ILE A 142 8.02 -2.94 -1.91
C ILE A 142 7.31 -3.20 -0.60
N LEU A 143 7.04 -4.48 -0.29
CA LEU A 143 6.48 -4.92 0.98
C LEU A 143 7.60 -5.43 1.90
N ASN A 144 7.69 -4.87 3.09
CA ASN A 144 8.55 -5.36 4.18
C ASN A 144 7.67 -5.87 5.32
N PHE A 145 7.61 -7.18 5.50
CA PHE A 145 6.76 -7.82 6.51
C PHE A 145 7.31 -7.70 7.92
N SER A 146 8.64 -7.74 8.10
CA SER A 146 9.27 -7.55 9.40
C SER A 146 9.05 -6.15 9.96
N LYS A 147 9.10 -5.13 9.10
CA LYS A 147 8.87 -3.74 9.50
C LYS A 147 7.40 -3.32 9.35
N LYS A 148 6.58 -4.15 8.71
CA LYS A 148 5.18 -3.87 8.37
C LYS A 148 5.03 -2.56 7.58
N ILE A 149 5.85 -2.40 6.55
CA ILE A 149 5.90 -1.22 5.69
C ILE A 149 5.60 -1.62 4.24
N ALA A 150 4.70 -0.88 3.59
CA ALA A 150 4.54 -0.85 2.14
C ALA A 150 5.13 0.46 1.62
N LEU A 151 6.25 0.37 0.90
CA LEU A 151 6.97 1.51 0.36
C LEU A 151 6.67 1.64 -1.14
N ILE A 152 6.08 2.77 -1.55
CA ILE A 152 5.65 3.04 -2.93
C ILE A 152 6.29 4.34 -3.39
N GLY A 153 6.93 4.32 -4.55
CA GLY A 153 7.52 5.52 -5.16
C GLY A 153 7.45 5.51 -6.68
N GLY A 154 7.65 6.69 -7.28
CA GLY A 154 7.75 6.88 -8.71
C GLY A 154 6.47 6.65 -9.51
N THR A 155 5.34 6.49 -8.86
CA THR A 155 4.03 6.30 -9.52
C THR A 155 2.93 7.07 -8.81
N GLY A 156 2.15 7.82 -9.57
CA GLY A 156 0.94 8.47 -9.09
C GLY A 156 -0.29 7.56 -9.10
N TYR A 157 -0.18 6.32 -9.58
CA TYR A 157 -1.30 5.39 -9.62
C TYR A 157 -1.68 4.90 -8.21
N THR A 158 -2.79 5.42 -7.69
CA THR A 158 -3.24 5.17 -6.31
C THR A 158 -3.61 3.72 -6.00
N GLY A 159 -3.89 2.93 -7.04
CA GLY A 159 -4.20 1.50 -6.87
C GLY A 159 -3.09 0.70 -6.19
N GLU A 160 -1.83 1.17 -6.21
CA GLU A 160 -0.74 0.52 -5.49
C GLU A 160 -0.91 0.60 -3.96
N ILE A 161 -1.50 1.68 -3.43
CA ILE A 161 -1.81 1.84 -1.99
C ILE A 161 -2.74 0.72 -1.52
N LYS A 162 -3.89 0.56 -2.21
CA LYS A 162 -4.86 -0.50 -1.91
C LYS A 162 -4.27 -1.89 -2.09
N LYS A 163 -3.60 -2.11 -3.22
CA LYS A 163 -3.07 -3.43 -3.57
C LYS A 163 -1.85 -3.83 -2.74
N GLY A 164 -1.07 -2.88 -2.23
CA GLY A 164 -0.01 -3.15 -1.25
C GLY A 164 -0.59 -3.80 0.01
N ILE A 165 -1.61 -3.18 0.61
CA ILE A 165 -2.28 -3.74 1.80
C ILE A 165 -3.00 -5.06 1.48
N PHE A 166 -3.67 -5.17 0.32
CA PHE A 166 -4.27 -6.43 -0.09
C PHE A 166 -3.24 -7.56 -0.22
N SER A 167 -2.08 -7.28 -0.80
CA SER A 167 -0.98 -8.26 -0.89
C SER A 167 -0.40 -8.61 0.48
N ALA A 168 -0.31 -7.64 1.39
CA ALA A 168 0.08 -7.90 2.78
C ALA A 168 -0.91 -8.85 3.47
N LEU A 169 -2.20 -8.65 3.29
CA LEU A 169 -3.25 -9.52 3.85
C LEU A 169 -3.24 -10.92 3.21
N ASN A 170 -2.93 -11.04 1.91
CA ASN A 170 -2.81 -12.33 1.24
C ASN A 170 -1.67 -13.21 1.79
N PHE A 171 -0.71 -12.62 2.47
CA PHE A 171 0.32 -13.34 3.20
C PHE A 171 -0.05 -13.52 4.68
N THR A 172 -0.44 -12.43 5.35
CA THR A 172 -0.62 -12.46 6.81
C THR A 172 -1.83 -13.27 7.26
N LEU A 173 -2.93 -13.26 6.50
CA LEU A 173 -4.14 -14.00 6.87
C LEU A 173 -3.96 -15.51 6.78
N PRO A 174 -3.42 -16.10 5.69
CA PRO A 174 -3.16 -17.54 5.66
C PRO A 174 -2.11 -17.96 6.67
N VAL A 175 -1.00 -17.23 6.76
CA VAL A 175 0.16 -17.64 7.55
C VAL A 175 -0.09 -17.52 9.06
N PHE A 176 -0.73 -16.44 9.51
CA PHE A 176 -0.85 -16.16 10.94
C PHE A 176 -2.27 -16.25 11.49
N LYS A 177 -3.28 -16.31 10.63
CA LYS A 177 -4.70 -16.36 11.03
C LYS A 177 -5.46 -17.55 10.47
N ASN A 178 -4.80 -18.46 9.75
CA ASN A 178 -5.40 -19.63 9.11
C ASN A 178 -6.68 -19.29 8.31
N THR A 179 -6.65 -18.17 7.60
CA THR A 179 -7.80 -17.62 6.87
C THR A 179 -7.42 -17.35 5.42
N LEU A 180 -8.21 -17.90 4.49
CA LEU A 180 -7.99 -17.70 3.05
C LEU A 180 -8.57 -16.36 2.60
N PRO A 181 -7.76 -15.39 2.16
CA PRO A 181 -8.26 -14.22 1.47
C PRO A 181 -8.57 -14.55 0.03
N MET A 182 -9.60 -13.90 -0.53
CA MET A 182 -10.00 -14.11 -1.91
C MET A 182 -10.11 -12.78 -2.66
N HIS A 183 -9.81 -12.82 -3.95
CA HIS A 183 -9.98 -11.69 -4.86
C HIS A 183 -11.09 -12.03 -5.85
N CYS A 184 -12.31 -11.91 -5.40
CA CYS A 184 -13.52 -12.31 -6.13
C CYS A 184 -14.66 -11.34 -5.88
N SER A 185 -15.78 -11.53 -6.58
CA SER A 185 -17.08 -11.00 -6.20
C SER A 185 -17.60 -11.81 -5.02
N ALA A 186 -18.41 -11.20 -4.17
CA ALA A 186 -19.12 -11.88 -3.10
C ALA A 186 -20.56 -11.39 -3.06
N ASN A 187 -21.50 -12.32 -2.83
CA ASN A 187 -22.91 -12.02 -2.71
C ASN A 187 -23.49 -12.79 -1.51
N VAL A 188 -24.31 -12.12 -0.72
CA VAL A 188 -24.96 -12.74 0.45
C VAL A 188 -26.44 -12.87 0.18
N GLY A 189 -26.95 -14.10 0.23
CA GLY A 189 -28.36 -14.43 0.06
C GLY A 189 -29.22 -14.01 1.27
N LYS A 190 -30.54 -14.10 1.11
CA LYS A 190 -31.52 -13.75 2.17
C LYS A 190 -31.37 -14.59 3.42
N ASN A 191 -30.85 -15.81 3.31
CA ASN A 191 -30.66 -16.75 4.40
C ASN A 191 -29.26 -16.68 5.01
N GLY A 192 -28.40 -15.71 4.60
CA GLY A 192 -27.03 -15.59 5.07
C GLY A 192 -26.01 -16.49 4.34
N ASP A 193 -26.45 -17.26 3.37
CA ASP A 193 -25.59 -18.03 2.47
C ASP A 193 -24.74 -17.09 1.62
N THR A 194 -23.47 -17.45 1.40
CA THR A 194 -22.52 -16.61 0.65
C THR A 194 -22.06 -17.33 -0.61
N ALA A 195 -22.21 -16.67 -1.74
CA ALA A 195 -21.63 -17.07 -3.03
C ALA A 195 -20.41 -16.20 -3.36
N ILE A 196 -19.38 -16.80 -3.96
CA ILE A 196 -18.12 -16.15 -4.36
C ILE A 196 -17.73 -16.61 -5.77
#